data_7e79652a7223f04200298383b2f9c8dc
#
_entry.id   7e79652a7223f04200298383b2f9c8dc
#
_cell.length_a   1.000
_cell.length_b   1.000
_cell.length_c   1.000
_cell.angle_alpha   90.00
_cell.angle_beta   90.00
_cell.angle_gamma   90.00
#
_symmetry.space_group_name_H-M   'P 1'
#
loop_
_entity.id
_entity.type
_entity.pdbx_description
1 polymer ?
#
loop_
_entity_poly.entity_id
_entity_poly.type
_entity_poly.pdbx_seq_one_letter_code
_entity_poly.pdbx_strand_id
1 'polypeptide(L)'
;MQGHVAIVGGGVIGLSTAFYCARAGYSVTVIDRNPPARNGCSFGNAGMVVPSHFIPLAAPGAVALGLKWMWNPESPFYIRPRWDAQLFEWGWRFWRASTPERVRMAAPLLRDLSLASRAAFEELAALPRLDFGLVKKGLLMLCRSQHALDEEAHTAEQAR
;
A
#
# COMPACT_ATOMS: atom_id res chain seq x y z
N MET A 1 -9.85 6.74 31.92
CA MET A 1 -9.39 5.83 30.84
C MET A 1 -10.48 5.73 29.80
N GLN A 2 -10.18 5.95 28.54
CA GLN A 2 -11.18 6.00 27.44
C GLN A 2 -11.63 4.61 26.93
N GLY A 3 -11.32 3.54 27.63
CA GLY A 3 -11.68 2.18 27.20
C GLY A 3 -10.46 1.33 26.80
N HIS A 4 -10.74 0.11 26.34
CA HIS A 4 -9.73 -0.87 25.94
C HIS A 4 -9.89 -1.23 24.45
N VAL A 5 -8.79 -1.24 23.71
CA VAL A 5 -8.75 -1.59 22.27
C VAL A 5 -7.89 -2.83 22.10
N ALA A 6 -8.46 -3.90 21.54
CA ALA A 6 -7.74 -5.09 21.14
C ALA A 6 -7.45 -5.05 19.62
N ILE A 7 -6.20 -5.19 19.24
CA ILE A 7 -5.74 -5.14 17.84
C ILE A 7 -5.20 -6.51 17.46
N VAL A 8 -5.75 -7.10 16.42
CA VAL A 8 -5.31 -8.39 15.89
C VAL A 8 -4.34 -8.16 14.73
N GLY A 9 -3.10 -8.57 14.93
CA GLY A 9 -1.99 -8.41 13.98
C GLY A 9 -0.98 -7.34 14.40
N GLY A 10 0.28 -7.74 14.59
CA GLY A 10 1.42 -6.89 14.96
C GLY A 10 2.25 -6.40 13.77
N GLY A 11 1.67 -6.31 12.56
CA GLY A 11 2.29 -5.67 11.40
C GLY A 11 2.32 -4.15 11.52
N VAL A 12 2.84 -3.45 10.50
CA VAL A 12 2.97 -1.97 10.52
C VAL A 12 1.63 -1.27 10.76
N ILE A 13 0.54 -1.75 10.18
CA ILE A 13 -0.79 -1.17 10.38
C ILE A 13 -1.24 -1.33 11.83
N GLY A 14 -1.16 -2.57 12.38
CA GLY A 14 -1.58 -2.85 13.76
C GLY A 14 -0.76 -2.08 14.80
N LEU A 15 0.55 -2.01 14.62
CA LEU A 15 1.45 -1.29 15.54
C LEU A 15 1.24 0.23 15.46
N SER A 16 1.06 0.79 14.26
CA SER A 16 0.72 2.21 14.11
C SER A 16 -0.63 2.54 14.74
N THR A 17 -1.64 1.68 14.55
CA THR A 17 -2.95 1.82 15.20
C THR A 17 -2.81 1.76 16.71
N ALA A 18 -2.03 0.80 17.24
CA ALA A 18 -1.77 0.67 18.68
C ALA A 18 -1.12 1.93 19.26
N PHE A 19 -0.13 2.46 18.58
CA PHE A 19 0.55 3.69 18.98
C PHE A 19 -0.41 4.87 19.08
N TYR A 20 -1.19 5.13 18.03
CA TYR A 20 -2.11 6.27 18.03
C TYR A 20 -3.30 6.09 18.99
N CYS A 21 -3.81 4.87 19.18
CA CYS A 21 -4.82 4.59 20.20
C CYS A 21 -4.27 4.82 21.62
N ALA A 22 -3.07 4.34 21.92
CA ALA A 22 -2.43 4.55 23.22
C ALA A 22 -2.17 6.04 23.46
N ARG A 23 -1.72 6.78 22.46
CA ARG A 23 -1.51 8.23 22.52
C ARG A 23 -2.83 8.99 22.71
N ALA A 24 -3.94 8.46 22.22
CA ALA A 24 -5.29 9.00 22.45
C ALA A 24 -5.88 8.62 23.82
N GLY A 25 -5.13 7.91 24.69
CA GLY A 25 -5.54 7.58 26.07
C GLY A 25 -6.27 6.24 26.21
N TYR A 26 -6.32 5.43 25.19
CA TYR A 26 -6.87 4.07 25.29
C TYR A 26 -5.86 3.09 25.89
N SER A 27 -6.34 2.11 26.65
CA SER A 27 -5.58 0.90 26.96
C SER A 27 -5.55 0.00 25.72
N VAL A 28 -4.37 -0.50 25.30
CA VAL A 28 -4.24 -1.23 24.06
C VAL A 28 -3.59 -2.58 24.30
N THR A 29 -4.16 -3.64 23.68
CA THR A 29 -3.54 -4.97 23.57
C THR A 29 -3.38 -5.34 22.11
N VAL A 30 -2.15 -5.69 21.71
CA VAL A 30 -1.85 -6.23 20.38
C VAL A 30 -1.71 -7.74 20.49
N ILE A 31 -2.48 -8.47 19.67
CA ILE A 31 -2.48 -9.93 19.60
C ILE A 31 -1.90 -10.33 18.24
N ASP A 32 -0.77 -11.04 18.23
CA ASP A 32 -0.17 -11.58 17.01
C ASP A 32 0.09 -13.08 17.16
N ARG A 33 -0.13 -13.83 16.09
CA ARG A 33 0.14 -15.29 16.06
C ARG A 33 1.62 -15.61 15.88
N ASN A 34 2.40 -14.64 15.38
CA ASN A 34 3.82 -14.83 15.12
C ASN A 34 4.65 -14.56 16.38
N PRO A 35 5.78 -15.26 16.53
CA PRO A 35 6.73 -14.97 17.60
C PRO A 35 7.35 -13.57 17.44
N PRO A 36 8.07 -13.04 18.45
CA PRO A 36 8.71 -11.73 18.40
C PRO A 36 9.65 -11.50 17.21
N ALA A 37 10.15 -12.55 16.58
CA ALA A 37 11.02 -12.50 15.39
C ALA A 37 10.34 -11.93 14.12
N ARG A 38 9.02 -11.76 14.14
CA ARG A 38 8.21 -11.04 13.15
C ARG A 38 8.61 -11.30 11.71
N ASN A 39 8.04 -12.34 11.10
CA ASN A 39 8.23 -12.70 9.69
C ASN A 39 7.04 -12.31 8.80
N GLY A 40 6.23 -11.34 9.21
CA GLY A 40 5.08 -10.85 8.45
C GLY A 40 5.47 -9.99 7.25
N CYS A 41 4.50 -9.70 6.38
CA CYS A 41 4.71 -8.91 5.15
C CYS A 41 5.32 -7.53 5.40
N SER A 42 5.07 -6.91 6.55
CA SER A 42 5.65 -5.62 6.90
C SER A 42 7.16 -5.67 7.14
N PHE A 43 7.67 -6.81 7.59
CA PHE A 43 9.11 -7.00 7.81
C PHE A 43 9.89 -7.14 6.50
N GLY A 44 9.33 -7.83 5.50
CA GLY A 44 9.94 -8.03 4.18
C GLY A 44 9.55 -6.98 3.14
N ASN A 45 8.92 -5.87 3.56
CA ASN A 45 8.51 -4.80 2.66
C ASN A 45 9.70 -3.93 2.21
N ALA A 46 9.58 -3.30 1.04
CA ALA A 46 10.59 -2.37 0.51
C ALA A 46 10.80 -1.11 1.37
N GLY A 47 9.92 -0.84 2.32
CA GLY A 47 10.04 0.28 3.26
C GLY A 47 9.92 1.66 2.63
N MET A 48 9.20 1.77 1.51
CA MET A 48 9.04 3.05 0.81
C MET A 48 7.71 3.72 1.17
N VAL A 49 7.76 5.02 1.43
CA VAL A 49 6.59 5.88 1.56
C VAL A 49 6.53 6.79 0.34
N VAL A 50 5.66 6.48 -0.62
CA VAL A 50 5.65 7.08 -1.96
C VAL A 50 4.28 7.69 -2.27
N PRO A 51 4.00 8.94 -1.86
CA PRO A 51 2.70 9.60 -2.09
C PRO A 51 2.35 9.83 -3.56
N SER A 52 3.33 9.82 -4.45
CA SER A 52 3.11 10.00 -5.89
C SER A 52 2.45 8.80 -6.58
N HIS A 53 2.41 7.63 -5.93
CA HIS A 53 1.77 6.42 -6.45
C HIS A 53 0.38 6.24 -5.84
N PHE A 54 -0.57 7.08 -6.25
CA PHE A 54 -1.94 7.12 -5.74
C PHE A 54 -2.99 6.55 -6.71
N ILE A 55 -2.57 6.04 -7.88
CA ILE A 55 -3.48 5.41 -8.84
C ILE A 55 -3.95 4.06 -8.28
N PRO A 56 -5.27 3.80 -8.22
CA PRO A 56 -5.79 2.51 -7.76
C PRO A 56 -5.28 1.35 -8.63
N LEU A 57 -5.06 0.19 -8.02
CA LEU A 57 -4.67 -1.02 -8.76
C LEU A 57 -5.70 -1.39 -9.85
N ALA A 58 -6.99 -1.19 -9.58
CA ALA A 58 -8.07 -1.37 -10.54
C ALA A 58 -8.15 -0.16 -11.50
N ALA A 59 -7.14 0.03 -12.33
CA ALA A 59 -7.09 1.03 -13.38
C ALA A 59 -7.45 0.42 -14.75
N PRO A 60 -7.84 1.24 -15.75
CA PRO A 60 -8.04 0.78 -17.12
C PRO A 60 -6.81 0.06 -17.66
N GLY A 61 -7.01 -1.09 -18.30
CA GLY A 61 -5.92 -1.91 -18.81
C GLY A 61 -5.28 -2.88 -17.79
N ALA A 62 -5.49 -2.69 -16.50
CA ALA A 62 -4.88 -3.52 -15.44
C ALA A 62 -5.20 -5.01 -15.59
N VAL A 63 -6.43 -5.36 -15.99
CA VAL A 63 -6.82 -6.77 -16.20
C VAL A 63 -6.06 -7.39 -17.38
N ALA A 64 -5.98 -6.69 -18.51
CA ALA A 64 -5.25 -7.17 -19.68
C ALA A 64 -3.75 -7.33 -19.39
N LEU A 65 -3.17 -6.36 -18.69
CA LEU A 65 -1.79 -6.39 -18.26
C LEU A 65 -1.53 -7.54 -17.27
N GLY A 66 -2.41 -7.73 -16.30
CA GLY A 66 -2.34 -8.84 -15.34
C GLY A 66 -2.40 -10.20 -16.03
N LEU A 67 -3.31 -10.40 -16.99
CA LEU A 67 -3.38 -11.63 -17.78
C LEU A 67 -2.10 -11.86 -18.60
N LYS A 68 -1.55 -10.81 -19.22
CA LYS A 68 -0.29 -10.88 -19.94
C LYS A 68 0.87 -11.28 -19.01
N TRP A 69 0.91 -10.73 -17.83
CA TRP A 69 1.96 -11.00 -16.84
C TRP A 69 1.90 -12.41 -16.27
N MET A 70 0.71 -13.03 -16.18
CA MET A 70 0.57 -14.41 -15.72
C MET A 70 1.33 -15.43 -16.58
N TRP A 71 1.60 -15.11 -17.85
CA TRP A 71 2.37 -15.96 -18.79
C TRP A 71 3.87 -15.65 -18.77
N ASN A 72 4.31 -14.65 -17.99
CA ASN A 72 5.73 -14.32 -17.85
C ASN A 72 6.29 -14.88 -16.54
N PRO A 73 7.23 -15.83 -16.56
CA PRO A 73 7.83 -16.41 -15.35
C PRO A 73 8.57 -15.40 -14.45
N GLU A 74 9.01 -14.27 -15.02
CA GLU A 74 9.70 -13.20 -14.27
C GLU A 74 8.72 -12.19 -13.62
N SER A 75 7.43 -12.33 -13.90
CA SER A 75 6.42 -11.41 -13.35
C SER A 75 6.20 -11.65 -11.87
N PRO A 76 6.16 -10.58 -11.07
CA PRO A 76 5.77 -10.69 -9.66
C PRO A 76 4.26 -10.93 -9.48
N PHE A 77 3.47 -10.86 -10.56
CA PHE A 77 2.03 -11.03 -10.53
C PHE A 77 1.64 -12.42 -11.03
N TYR A 78 1.09 -13.23 -10.14
CA TYR A 78 0.58 -14.54 -10.46
C TYR A 78 -0.66 -14.87 -9.64
N ILE A 79 -1.75 -15.27 -10.33
CA ILE A 79 -2.96 -15.82 -9.71
C ILE A 79 -3.02 -17.29 -10.09
N ARG A 80 -2.92 -18.19 -9.12
CA ARG A 80 -3.03 -19.63 -9.36
C ARG A 80 -4.40 -19.95 -9.96
N PRO A 81 -4.48 -20.51 -11.18
CA PRO A 81 -5.75 -20.93 -11.77
C PRO A 81 -6.42 -21.99 -10.90
N ARG A 82 -7.66 -21.75 -10.53
CA ARG A 82 -8.49 -22.69 -9.75
C ARG A 82 -9.96 -22.45 -10.04
N TRP A 83 -10.75 -23.50 -9.95
CA TRP A 83 -12.21 -23.41 -10.01
C TRP A 83 -12.74 -22.96 -8.64
N ASP A 84 -12.94 -21.66 -8.49
CA ASP A 84 -13.34 -21.01 -7.25
C ASP A 84 -14.31 -19.88 -7.56
N ALA A 85 -15.56 -20.02 -7.16
CA ALA A 85 -16.61 -19.04 -7.41
C ALA A 85 -16.25 -17.65 -6.82
N GLN A 86 -15.57 -17.61 -5.68
CA GLN A 86 -15.14 -16.35 -5.07
C GLN A 86 -14.05 -15.65 -5.91
N LEU A 87 -13.15 -16.42 -6.52
CA LEU A 87 -12.15 -15.89 -7.43
C LEU A 87 -12.78 -15.27 -8.69
N PHE A 88 -13.78 -15.94 -9.27
CA PHE A 88 -14.51 -15.43 -10.43
C PHE A 88 -15.31 -14.17 -10.08
N GLU A 89 -16.00 -14.17 -8.94
CA GLU A 89 -16.73 -13.00 -8.46
C GLU A 89 -15.77 -11.81 -8.20
N TRP A 90 -14.64 -12.06 -7.55
CA TRP A 90 -13.61 -11.06 -7.33
C TRP A 90 -13.08 -10.49 -8.66
N GLY A 91 -12.73 -11.34 -9.61
CA GLY A 91 -12.24 -10.93 -10.93
C GLY A 91 -13.23 -10.07 -11.70
N TRP A 92 -14.51 -10.44 -11.67
CA TRP A 92 -15.58 -9.67 -12.28
C TRP A 92 -15.77 -8.29 -11.60
N ARG A 93 -15.78 -8.25 -10.26
CA ARG A 93 -15.84 -6.99 -9.50
C ARG A 93 -14.65 -6.10 -9.79
N PHE A 94 -13.44 -6.68 -9.84
CA PHE A 94 -12.21 -5.99 -10.18
C PHE A 94 -12.27 -5.38 -11.59
N TRP A 95 -12.69 -6.16 -12.58
CA TRP A 95 -12.87 -5.68 -13.95
C TRP A 95 -13.89 -4.53 -14.03
N ARG A 96 -15.04 -4.66 -13.38
CA ARG A 96 -16.05 -3.57 -13.29
C ARG A 96 -15.53 -2.32 -12.59
N ALA A 97 -14.59 -2.46 -11.68
CA ALA A 97 -13.99 -1.35 -10.98
C ALA A 97 -12.89 -0.64 -11.81
N SER A 98 -12.33 -1.30 -12.83
CA SER A 98 -11.23 -0.79 -13.64
C SER A 98 -11.72 0.22 -14.70
N THR A 99 -12.30 1.33 -14.26
CA THR A 99 -12.83 2.39 -15.11
C THR A 99 -12.15 3.73 -14.84
N PRO A 100 -12.00 4.61 -15.87
CA PRO A 100 -11.41 5.95 -15.69
C PRO A 100 -12.17 6.79 -14.66
N GLU A 101 -13.49 6.64 -14.59
CA GLU A 101 -14.32 7.36 -13.64
C GLU A 101 -13.98 7.00 -12.19
N ARG A 102 -13.86 5.70 -11.89
CA ARG A 102 -13.48 5.24 -10.54
C ARG A 102 -12.06 5.67 -10.18
N VAL A 103 -11.13 5.67 -11.12
CA VAL A 103 -9.79 6.21 -10.90
C VAL A 103 -9.87 7.69 -10.54
N ARG A 104 -10.59 8.52 -11.30
CA ARG A 104 -10.75 9.94 -11.00
C ARG A 104 -11.39 10.20 -9.63
N MET A 105 -12.34 9.37 -9.20
CA MET A 105 -12.97 9.50 -7.89
C MET A 105 -12.04 9.06 -6.74
N ALA A 106 -11.27 8.01 -6.94
CA ALA A 106 -10.43 7.44 -5.89
C ALA A 106 -9.07 8.13 -5.74
N ALA A 107 -8.50 8.65 -6.84
CA ALA A 107 -7.16 9.23 -6.84
C ALA A 107 -6.97 10.38 -5.84
N PRO A 108 -7.88 11.37 -5.70
CA PRO A 108 -7.73 12.43 -4.71
C PRO A 108 -7.70 11.88 -3.27
N LEU A 109 -8.58 10.94 -2.95
CA LEU A 109 -8.65 10.31 -1.62
C LEU A 109 -7.37 9.53 -1.31
N LEU A 110 -6.86 8.75 -2.26
CA LEU A 110 -5.63 7.98 -2.09
C LEU A 110 -4.41 8.89 -1.96
N ARG A 111 -4.36 9.99 -2.73
CA ARG A 111 -3.33 11.02 -2.59
C ARG A 111 -3.33 11.63 -1.20
N ASP A 112 -4.48 12.09 -0.73
CA ASP A 112 -4.61 12.76 0.57
C ASP A 112 -4.28 11.81 1.71
N LEU A 113 -4.71 10.55 1.63
CA LEU A 113 -4.34 9.50 2.59
C LEU A 113 -2.83 9.23 2.58
N SER A 114 -2.21 9.18 1.40
CA SER A 114 -0.76 8.95 1.26
C SER A 114 0.06 10.13 1.80
N LEU A 115 -0.40 11.37 1.59
CA LEU A 115 0.23 12.56 2.16
C LEU A 115 0.10 12.60 3.68
N ALA A 116 -1.08 12.27 4.23
CA ALA A 116 -1.28 12.15 5.67
C ALA A 116 -0.42 11.04 6.28
N SER A 117 -0.30 9.89 5.60
CA SER A 117 0.58 8.80 6.00
C SER A 117 2.05 9.25 6.03
N ARG A 118 2.52 9.97 5.01
CA ARG A 118 3.89 10.52 5.00
C ARG A 118 4.12 11.45 6.20
N ALA A 119 3.21 12.37 6.46
CA ALA A 119 3.32 13.28 7.60
C ALA A 119 3.38 12.52 8.94
N ALA A 120 2.58 11.46 9.09
CA ALA A 120 2.61 10.61 10.27
C ALA A 120 3.94 9.85 10.43
N PHE A 121 4.53 9.34 9.34
CA PHE A 121 5.88 8.74 9.38
C PHE A 121 6.96 9.74 9.75
N GLU A 122 6.89 10.98 9.25
CA GLU A 122 7.81 12.05 9.61
C GLU A 122 7.67 12.44 11.10
N GLU A 123 6.45 12.50 11.62
CA GLU A 123 6.17 12.72 13.04
C GLU A 123 6.77 11.59 13.90
N LEU A 124 6.56 10.34 13.53
CA LEU A 124 7.10 9.18 14.25
C LEU A 124 8.62 9.19 14.25
N ALA A 125 9.27 9.53 13.13
CA ALA A 125 10.72 9.60 13.02
C ALA A 125 11.34 10.72 13.87
N ALA A 126 10.57 11.74 14.22
CA ALA A 126 11.01 12.82 15.11
C ALA A 126 10.93 12.46 16.60
N LEU A 127 10.31 11.33 16.97
CA LEU A 127 10.17 10.92 18.35
C LEU A 127 11.48 10.35 18.93
N PRO A 128 11.89 10.74 20.14
CA PRO A 128 13.03 10.14 20.81
C PRO A 128 12.88 8.62 20.93
N ARG A 129 13.92 7.86 20.63
CA ARG A 129 13.99 6.39 20.73
C ARG A 129 13.16 5.63 19.67
N LEU A 130 12.66 6.29 18.62
CA LEU A 130 11.95 5.66 17.53
C LEU A 130 12.70 5.87 16.20
N ASP A 131 13.93 5.36 16.14
CA ASP A 131 14.72 5.36 14.91
C ASP A 131 14.41 4.07 14.11
N PHE A 132 13.75 4.25 12.99
CA PHE A 132 13.48 3.18 12.01
C PHE A 132 14.13 3.48 10.65
N GLY A 133 15.12 4.37 10.62
CA GLY A 133 15.92 4.65 9.43
C GLY A 133 15.19 5.41 8.34
N LEU A 134 14.22 6.30 8.67
CA LEU A 134 13.54 7.13 7.66
C LEU A 134 14.51 8.12 7.02
N VAL A 135 14.71 8.01 5.71
CA VAL A 135 15.59 8.89 4.93
C VAL A 135 14.78 9.57 3.82
N LYS A 136 14.84 10.91 3.77
CA LYS A 136 14.13 11.72 2.76
C LYS A 136 15.07 12.02 1.57
N LYS A 137 15.16 11.09 0.62
CA LYS A 137 15.99 11.24 -0.60
C LYS A 137 15.19 11.31 -1.89
N GLY A 138 13.85 11.26 -1.81
CA GLY A 138 12.98 11.12 -2.96
C GLY A 138 12.98 9.69 -3.53
N LEU A 139 12.32 9.51 -4.66
CA LEU A 139 12.25 8.26 -5.40
C LEU A 139 12.84 8.47 -6.80
N LEU A 140 13.83 7.66 -7.15
CA LEU A 140 14.38 7.64 -8.51
C LEU A 140 13.76 6.48 -9.28
N MET A 141 13.01 6.80 -10.34
CA MET A 141 12.44 5.81 -11.26
C MET A 141 13.40 5.58 -12.44
N LEU A 142 13.85 4.34 -12.59
CA LEU A 142 14.73 3.96 -13.70
C LEU A 142 13.89 3.27 -14.78
N CYS A 143 13.75 3.92 -15.94
CA CYS A 143 12.99 3.41 -17.07
C CYS A 143 13.91 2.78 -18.10
N ARG A 144 13.55 1.58 -18.61
CA ARG A 144 14.34 0.86 -19.65
C ARG A 144 13.88 1.16 -21.06
N SER A 145 12.78 1.90 -21.23
CA SER A 145 12.24 2.30 -22.54
C SER A 145 11.68 3.71 -22.48
N GLN A 146 11.62 4.38 -23.63
CA GLN A 146 10.99 5.71 -23.75
C GLN A 146 9.51 5.64 -23.34
N HIS A 147 8.79 4.59 -23.74
CA HIS A 147 7.38 4.40 -23.36
C HIS A 147 7.18 4.36 -21.83
N ALA A 148 8.01 3.62 -21.11
CA ALA A 148 7.93 3.59 -19.64
C ALA A 148 8.27 4.95 -19.01
N LEU A 149 9.18 5.72 -19.60
CA LEU A 149 9.49 7.07 -19.13
C LEU A 149 8.30 8.03 -19.36
N ASP A 150 7.65 7.93 -20.51
CA ASP A 150 6.49 8.77 -20.84
C ASP A 150 5.29 8.45 -19.92
N GLU A 151 5.07 7.19 -19.59
CA GLU A 151 4.05 6.76 -18.61
C GLU A 151 4.33 7.32 -17.21
N GLU A 152 5.58 7.24 -16.75
CA GLU A 152 5.97 7.82 -15.45
C GLU A 152 5.86 9.34 -15.44
N ALA A 153 6.25 10.02 -16.52
CA ALA A 153 6.10 11.46 -16.66
C ALA A 153 4.63 11.88 -16.57
N HIS A 154 3.74 11.15 -17.24
CA HIS A 154 2.29 11.39 -17.17
C HIS A 154 1.74 11.18 -15.74
N THR A 155 2.19 10.13 -15.04
CA THR A 155 1.82 9.90 -13.64
C THR A 155 2.30 11.03 -12.73
N ALA A 156 3.52 11.51 -12.95
CA ALA A 156 4.08 12.64 -12.21
C ALA A 156 3.33 13.96 -12.46
N GLU A 157 2.84 14.19 -13.68
CA GLU A 157 1.99 15.35 -14.00
C GLU A 157 0.64 15.29 -13.27
N GLN A 158 0.03 14.12 -13.16
CA GLN A 158 -1.21 13.93 -12.39
C GLN A 158 -1.02 14.11 -10.88
N ALA A 159 0.20 14.02 -10.38
CA ALA A 159 0.54 14.18 -8.97
C ALA A 159 0.77 15.63 -8.53
N ARG A 160 0.81 16.56 -9.46
CA ARG A 160 0.97 18.00 -9.20
C ARG A 160 -0.38 18.66 -8.92
#